data_6cba491b1967185c6f87d9572c3468b7
#
_entry.id   6cba491b1967185c6f87d9572c3468b7
#
_cell.length_a   1.000
_cell.length_b   1.000
_cell.length_c   1.000
_cell.angle_alpha   90.00
_cell.angle_beta   90.00
_cell.angle_gamma   90.00
#
_symmetry.space_group_name_H-M   'P 1'
#
loop_
_entity.id
_entity.type
_entity.pdbx_description
1 polymer ?
#
loop_
_entity_poly.entity_id
_entity_poly.type
_entity_poly.pdbx_seq_one_letter_code
_entity_poly.pdbx_strand_id
1 'polypeptide(L)' 'MSKDEDKQLKEAFTDVFRYAMIMGVKFPWQMIAATLVTIGLRIYRTVLDEEGYKGMTDNIADNFENIDKFEDTTIH' A
#
# COMPACT_ATOMS: atom_id res chain seq x y z
N MET A 1 2.61 -9.29 -15.51
CA MET A 1 2.48 -7.90 -15.98
C MET A 1 3.49 -7.60 -17.06
N SER A 2 3.18 -6.66 -17.95
CA SER A 2 4.13 -6.21 -18.96
C SER A 2 5.24 -5.37 -18.31
N LYS A 3 6.32 -5.13 -19.06
CA LYS A 3 7.41 -4.28 -18.57
C LYS A 3 6.94 -2.87 -18.24
N ASP A 4 6.01 -2.33 -19.04
CA ASP A 4 5.48 -1.00 -18.83
C ASP A 4 4.64 -0.93 -17.54
N GLU A 5 3.84 -1.96 -17.29
CA GLU A 5 3.05 -2.04 -16.07
C GLU A 5 3.94 -2.18 -14.84
N ASP A 6 5.01 -2.98 -14.94
CA ASP A 6 5.97 -3.12 -13.84
C ASP A 6 6.67 -1.79 -13.55
N LYS A 7 7.03 -1.05 -14.60
CA LYS A 7 7.65 0.25 -14.44
C LYS A 7 6.70 1.24 -13.77
N GLN A 8 5.44 1.26 -14.21
CA GLN A 8 4.42 2.12 -13.62
C GLN A 8 4.18 1.78 -12.15
N LEU A 9 4.14 0.48 -11.83
CA LEU A 9 3.95 0.05 -10.45
C LEU A 9 5.09 0.52 -9.56
N LYS A 10 6.33 0.40 -10.04
CA LYS A 10 7.50 0.87 -9.29
C LYS A 10 7.48 2.38 -9.09
N GLU A 11 7.09 3.12 -10.12
CA GLU A 11 6.99 4.58 -10.02
C GLU A 11 5.91 4.97 -9.02
N ALA A 12 4.74 4.32 -9.08
CA ALA A 12 3.65 4.59 -8.14
C ALA A 12 4.08 4.27 -6.72
N PHE A 13 4.74 3.12 -6.52
CA PHE A 13 5.25 2.74 -5.19
C PHE A 13 6.22 3.79 -4.67
N THR A 14 7.16 4.22 -5.50
CA THR A 14 8.17 5.21 -5.10
C THR A 14 7.51 6.52 -4.70
N ASP A 15 6.53 6.98 -5.46
CA ASP A 15 5.86 8.25 -5.18
C ASP A 15 5.03 8.18 -3.90
N VAL A 16 4.26 7.10 -3.72
CA VAL A 16 3.46 6.92 -2.52
C VAL A 16 4.36 6.76 -1.29
N PHE A 17 5.43 5.99 -1.42
CA PHE A 17 6.39 5.78 -0.34
C PHE A 17 7.02 7.11 0.09
N ARG A 18 7.45 7.91 -0.88
CA ARG A 18 8.03 9.23 -0.61
C ARG A 18 7.03 10.11 0.14
N TYR A 19 5.79 10.11 -0.30
CA TYR A 19 4.74 10.89 0.36
C TYR A 19 4.52 10.42 1.80
N ALA A 20 4.48 9.09 1.99
CA ALA A 20 4.33 8.53 3.33
C ALA A 20 5.48 8.95 4.25
N MET A 21 6.73 8.96 3.73
CA MET A 21 7.89 9.39 4.51
C MET A 21 7.77 10.86 4.91
N ILE A 22 7.27 11.72 4.03
CA ILE A 22 7.02 13.12 4.35
C ILE A 22 5.95 13.24 5.44
N MET A 23 4.88 12.48 5.32
CA MET A 23 3.80 12.50 6.30
C MET A 23 4.27 12.00 7.66
N GLY A 24 5.26 11.11 7.69
CA GLY A 24 5.82 10.57 8.93
C GLY A 24 6.47 11.63 9.81
N VAL A 25 6.80 12.79 9.27
CA VAL A 25 7.30 13.93 10.05
C VAL A 25 6.18 14.55 10.89
N LYS A 26 4.94 14.48 10.40
CA LYS A 26 3.79 15.16 11.03
C LYS A 26 2.90 14.23 11.84
N PHE A 27 2.81 12.96 11.45
CA PHE A 27 1.83 12.05 12.02
C PHE A 27 2.49 10.74 12.47
N PRO A 28 1.94 10.08 13.50
CA PRO A 28 2.43 8.76 13.91
C PRO A 28 2.30 7.75 12.77
N TRP A 29 3.27 6.83 12.69
CA TRP A 29 3.28 5.83 11.63
C TRP A 29 2.03 4.95 11.61
N GLN A 30 1.47 4.64 12.79
CA GLN A 30 0.23 3.85 12.83
C GLN A 30 -0.93 4.58 12.16
N MET A 31 -1.00 5.89 12.35
CA MET A 31 -2.05 6.71 11.73
C MET A 31 -1.88 6.73 10.22
N ILE A 32 -0.65 6.88 9.74
CA ILE A 32 -0.35 6.86 8.30
C ILE A 32 -0.73 5.51 7.71
N ALA A 33 -0.34 4.41 8.38
CA ALA A 33 -0.64 3.06 7.91
C ALA A 33 -2.16 2.84 7.83
N ALA A 34 -2.90 3.21 8.86
CA ALA A 34 -4.36 3.06 8.86
C ALA A 34 -5.00 3.85 7.73
N THR A 35 -4.52 5.07 7.50
CA THR A 35 -5.03 5.93 6.44
C THR A 35 -4.76 5.33 5.06
N LEU A 36 -3.53 4.86 4.81
CA LEU A 36 -3.17 4.27 3.53
C LEU A 36 -3.97 3.01 3.23
N VAL A 37 -4.15 2.15 4.23
CA VAL A 37 -4.95 0.92 4.08
C VAL A 37 -6.39 1.28 3.75
N THR A 38 -6.97 2.25 4.48
CA THR A 38 -8.35 2.67 4.26
C THR A 38 -8.53 3.24 2.86
N ILE A 39 -7.64 4.11 2.44
CA ILE A 39 -7.70 4.71 1.10
C ILE A 39 -7.55 3.61 0.04
N GLY A 40 -6.59 2.71 0.21
CA GLY A 40 -6.37 1.61 -0.72
C GLY A 40 -7.60 0.72 -0.88
N LEU A 41 -8.24 0.36 0.24
CA LEU A 41 -9.46 -0.45 0.21
C LEU A 41 -10.62 0.28 -0.46
N ARG A 42 -10.74 1.59 -0.24
CA ARG A 42 -11.77 2.38 -0.90
C ARG A 42 -11.56 2.44 -2.42
N ILE A 43 -10.32 2.52 -2.85
CA ILE A 43 -10.00 2.48 -4.29
C ILE A 43 -10.42 1.11 -4.87
N TYR A 44 -10.03 0.02 -4.22
CA TYR A 44 -10.43 -1.31 -4.68
C TYR A 44 -11.96 -1.45 -4.72
N ARG A 45 -12.64 -0.95 -3.70
CA ARG A 45 -14.10 -1.00 -3.65
C ARG A 45 -14.75 -0.23 -4.80
N THR A 46 -14.10 0.84 -5.23
CA THR A 46 -14.59 1.67 -6.32
C THR A 46 -14.39 1.02 -7.69
N VAL A 47 -13.24 0.37 -7.90
CA VAL A 47 -12.85 -0.13 -9.23
C VAL A 47 -13.15 -1.61 -9.46
N LEU A 48 -13.41 -2.38 -8.39
CA LEU A 48 -13.69 -3.81 -8.48
C LEU A 48 -15.15 -4.09 -8.13
N ASP A 49 -15.71 -5.15 -8.72
CA ASP A 49 -17.01 -5.65 -8.29
C ASP A 49 -16.87 -6.38 -6.94
N GLU A 50 -17.98 -6.87 -6.39
CA GLU A 50 -17.96 -7.52 -5.07
C GLU A 50 -17.05 -8.74 -5.06
N GLU A 51 -17.11 -9.55 -6.10
CA GLU A 51 -16.28 -10.76 -6.19
C GLU A 51 -14.80 -10.41 -6.28
N GLY A 52 -14.46 -9.42 -7.12
CA GLY A 52 -13.09 -8.95 -7.26
C GLY A 52 -12.56 -8.33 -5.98
N TYR A 53 -13.37 -7.55 -5.29
CA TYR A 53 -13.00 -6.94 -4.01
C TYR A 53 -12.72 -8.02 -2.95
N LYS A 54 -13.62 -8.99 -2.84
CA LYS A 54 -13.43 -10.09 -1.90
C LYS A 54 -12.16 -10.88 -2.22
N GLY A 55 -11.93 -11.20 -3.49
CA GLY A 55 -10.73 -11.91 -3.91
C GLY A 55 -9.46 -11.13 -3.58
N MET A 56 -9.47 -9.82 -3.77
CA MET A 56 -8.32 -8.98 -3.46
C MET A 56 -8.05 -8.91 -1.96
N THR A 57 -9.09 -8.73 -1.14
CA THR A 57 -8.92 -8.68 0.31
C THR A 57 -8.47 -10.02 0.87
N ASP A 58 -8.97 -11.14 0.34
CA ASP A 58 -8.52 -12.47 0.74
C ASP A 58 -7.05 -12.68 0.38
N ASN A 59 -6.64 -12.22 -0.80
CA ASN A 59 -5.25 -12.32 -1.25
C ASN A 59 -4.32 -11.50 -0.34
N ILE A 60 -4.72 -10.31 0.05
CA ILE A 60 -3.95 -9.47 0.97
C ILE A 60 -3.80 -10.18 2.32
N ALA A 61 -4.89 -10.74 2.85
CA ALA A 61 -4.86 -11.44 4.12
C ALA A 61 -3.92 -12.65 4.07
N ASP A 62 -3.93 -13.40 2.96
CA ASP A 62 -3.09 -14.57 2.80
C ASP A 62 -1.60 -14.23 2.70
N ASN A 63 -1.27 -12.99 2.38
CA ASN A 63 0.10 -12.56 2.18
C ASN A 63 0.65 -11.65 3.27
N PHE A 64 -0.04 -11.53 4.40
CA PHE A 64 0.43 -10.69 5.52
C PHE A 64 1.85 -11.05 5.96
N GLU A 65 2.16 -12.34 6.02
CA GLU A 65 3.46 -12.80 6.51
C GLU A 65 4.60 -12.49 5.54
N ASN A 66 4.29 -12.16 4.30
CA ASN A 66 5.27 -11.85 3.28
C ASN A 66 5.61 -10.37 3.20
N ILE A 67 5.02 -9.55 4.07
CA ILE A 67 5.28 -8.11 4.09
C ILE A 67 6.49 -7.83 4.95
N ASP A 68 7.51 -7.22 4.36
CA ASP A 68 8.73 -6.87 5.06
C ASP A 68 8.56 -5.57 5.83
N LYS A 69 9.21 -5.50 7.00
CA LYS A 69 9.30 -4.26 7.74
C LYS A 69 10.23 -3.28 7.04
N PHE A 70 10.07 -2.00 7.32
CA PHE A 70 11.09 -1.04 6.97
C PHE A 70 12.38 -1.38 7.71
N GLU A 71 13.51 -1.06 7.09
CA GLU A 71 14.79 -1.19 7.77
C GLU A 71 14.88 -0.21 8.93
N ASP A 72 15.59 -0.59 10.00
CA ASP A 72 15.69 0.23 11.20
C ASP A 72 16.21 1.64 10.92
N THR A 73 17.08 1.77 9.92
CA THR A 73 17.63 3.07 9.54
C THR A 73 16.61 3.97 8.87
N THR A 74 15.46 3.43 8.49
CA THR A 74 14.41 4.16 7.78
C THR A 74 13.39 4.77 8.72
N ILE A 75 13.21 4.18 9.90
CA ILE A 75 12.21 4.61 10.89
C ILE A 75 12.92 5.02 12.17
N HIS A 76 13.05 6.28 12.38
CA HIS A 76 13.61 6.83 13.62
C HIS A 76 12.81 8.01 14.12
#